data_be64bc3e4a4a8ccde173d7d510704a9c
#
_entry.id   be64bc3e4a4a8ccde173d7d510704a9c
#
_cell.length_a   1.000
_cell.length_b   1.000
_cell.length_c   1.000
_cell.angle_alpha   90.00
_cell.angle_beta   90.00
_cell.angle_gamma   90.00
#
_symmetry.space_group_name_H-M   'P 1'
#
loop_
_entity.id
_entity.type
_entity.pdbx_description
1 polymer ?
#
loop_
_entity_poly.entity_id
_entity_poly.type
_entity_poly.pdbx_seq_one_letter_code
_entity_poly.pdbx_strand_id
1 'polypeptide(L)'
;MKIRVLLFVVASLAVWALDSAAAQDKPEIVSATILALENKWNAAYKRGDIATMESLLADDFIITVEDGSTLSKFGYIAHSGDSTLHVELTKMSDLKVRTHGSTVVVIGAYHEKGLSKGKPYEYRDRFTDVWMKINGTWQVVASHYSIPVS
;
A
#
# COMPACT_ATOMS: atom_id res chain seq x y z
N MET A 1 -47.66 62.11 -24.62
CA MET A 1 -47.52 60.63 -24.66
C MET A 1 -46.02 60.35 -24.38
N LYS A 2 -45.70 59.90 -23.11
CA LYS A 2 -44.31 59.67 -22.68
C LYS A 2 -44.09 58.17 -22.67
N ILE A 3 -43.24 57.67 -23.57
CA ILE A 3 -42.84 56.26 -23.64
C ILE A 3 -41.71 56.05 -22.63
N ARG A 4 -42.01 55.23 -21.61
CA ARG A 4 -40.97 54.77 -20.66
C ARG A 4 -40.35 53.48 -21.22
N VAL A 5 -39.09 53.57 -21.57
CA VAL A 5 -38.26 52.43 -21.95
C VAL A 5 -37.77 51.76 -20.64
N LEU A 6 -38.19 50.53 -20.41
CA LEU A 6 -37.76 49.70 -19.29
C LEU A 6 -36.51 48.92 -19.72
N LEU A 7 -35.36 49.29 -19.17
CA LEU A 7 -34.11 48.55 -19.36
C LEU A 7 -34.11 47.33 -18.46
N PHE A 8 -34.18 46.12 -19.02
CA PHE A 8 -33.92 44.89 -18.33
C PHE A 8 -32.39 44.65 -18.27
N VAL A 9 -31.82 44.78 -17.09
CA VAL A 9 -30.46 44.36 -16.82
C VAL A 9 -30.50 42.85 -16.54
N VAL A 10 -30.06 42.03 -17.48
CA VAL A 10 -29.85 40.59 -17.25
C VAL A 10 -28.49 40.43 -16.58
N ALA A 11 -28.50 40.20 -15.29
CA ALA A 11 -27.29 39.80 -14.52
C ALA A 11 -27.00 38.32 -14.77
N SER A 12 -26.05 38.04 -15.67
CA SER A 12 -25.50 36.69 -15.87
C SER A 12 -24.61 36.32 -14.68
N LEU A 13 -25.12 35.52 -13.76
CA LEU A 13 -24.34 34.84 -12.74
C LEU A 13 -23.49 33.75 -13.42
N ALA A 14 -22.23 34.06 -13.70
CA ALA A 14 -21.26 33.04 -14.05
C ALA A 14 -20.93 32.24 -12.79
N VAL A 15 -21.54 31.07 -12.68
CA VAL A 15 -21.16 30.07 -11.66
C VAL A 15 -19.83 29.49 -12.06
N TRP A 16 -18.76 29.95 -11.42
CA TRP A 16 -17.44 29.32 -11.49
C TRP A 16 -17.55 28.02 -10.69
N ALA A 17 -17.78 26.90 -11.39
CA ALA A 17 -17.54 25.58 -10.85
C ALA A 17 -16.03 25.48 -10.61
N LEU A 18 -15.61 25.65 -9.36
CA LEU A 18 -14.28 25.26 -8.91
C LEU A 18 -14.23 23.74 -8.97
N ASP A 19 -13.80 23.20 -10.11
CA ASP A 19 -13.33 21.82 -10.20
C ASP A 19 -12.15 21.70 -9.24
N SER A 20 -12.43 21.27 -8.01
CA SER A 20 -11.42 20.77 -7.09
C SER A 20 -10.92 19.42 -7.64
N ALA A 21 -10.19 19.45 -8.74
CA ALA A 21 -9.29 18.38 -9.10
C ALA A 21 -8.27 18.33 -7.97
N ALA A 22 -8.47 17.39 -7.02
CA ALA A 22 -7.48 17.12 -6.00
C ALA A 22 -6.15 16.92 -6.73
N ALA A 23 -5.18 17.80 -6.47
CA ALA A 23 -3.89 17.78 -7.16
C ALA A 23 -3.30 16.39 -6.92
N GLN A 24 -3.25 15.58 -7.98
CA GLN A 24 -2.71 14.24 -7.93
C GLN A 24 -1.20 14.37 -7.73
N ASP A 25 -0.68 13.77 -6.68
CA ASP A 25 0.75 13.77 -6.41
C ASP A 25 1.52 13.25 -7.65
N LYS A 26 2.68 13.85 -7.92
CA LYS A 26 3.52 13.40 -9.04
C LYS A 26 3.90 11.93 -8.86
N PRO A 27 3.87 11.11 -9.92
CA PRO A 27 4.16 9.67 -9.85
C PRO A 27 5.49 9.33 -9.16
N GLU A 28 6.52 10.16 -9.33
CA GLU A 28 7.83 9.97 -8.72
C GLU A 28 7.78 10.16 -7.19
N ILE A 29 6.99 11.13 -6.71
CA ILE A 29 6.80 11.39 -5.28
C ILE A 29 6.02 10.22 -4.66
N VAL A 30 4.97 9.77 -5.34
CA VAL A 30 4.18 8.61 -4.90
C VAL A 30 5.05 7.37 -4.82
N SER A 31 5.87 7.09 -5.85
CA SER A 31 6.77 5.94 -5.87
C SER A 31 7.78 5.98 -4.72
N ALA A 32 8.39 7.15 -4.44
CA ALA A 32 9.31 7.31 -3.31
C ALA A 32 8.61 7.09 -1.97
N THR A 33 7.39 7.60 -1.81
CA THR A 33 6.56 7.40 -0.62
C THR A 33 6.27 5.92 -0.38
N ILE A 34 5.83 5.20 -1.42
CA ILE A 34 5.51 3.78 -1.32
C ILE A 34 6.75 2.96 -0.99
N LEU A 35 7.90 3.22 -1.63
CA LEU A 35 9.15 2.52 -1.29
C LEU A 35 9.58 2.76 0.16
N ALA A 36 9.34 3.96 0.71
CA ALA A 36 9.58 4.22 2.12
C ALA A 36 8.63 3.43 3.03
N LEU A 37 7.36 3.27 2.63
CA LEU A 37 6.37 2.47 3.37
C LEU A 37 6.66 0.97 3.29
N GLU A 38 7.11 0.45 2.14
CA GLU A 38 7.61 -0.92 1.99
C GLU A 38 8.76 -1.21 2.97
N ASN A 39 9.74 -0.32 3.01
CA ASN A 39 10.86 -0.44 3.94
C ASN A 39 10.41 -0.36 5.41
N LYS A 40 9.43 0.49 5.71
CA LYS A 40 8.84 0.60 7.05
C LYS A 40 8.13 -0.70 7.46
N TRP A 41 7.34 -1.28 6.54
CA TRP A 41 6.66 -2.55 6.78
C TRP A 41 7.65 -3.69 7.00
N ASN A 42 8.62 -3.83 6.10
CA ASN A 42 9.67 -4.84 6.21
C ASN A 42 10.46 -4.72 7.53
N ALA A 43 10.80 -3.51 7.95
CA ALA A 43 11.49 -3.27 9.22
C ALA A 43 10.59 -3.55 10.43
N ALA A 44 9.28 -3.25 10.36
CA ALA A 44 8.32 -3.55 11.41
C ALA A 44 8.13 -5.07 11.58
N TYR A 45 7.97 -5.79 10.47
CA TYR A 45 7.88 -7.25 10.46
C TYR A 45 9.10 -7.89 11.10
N LYS A 46 10.32 -7.50 10.68
CA LYS A 46 11.56 -8.03 11.25
C LYS A 46 11.67 -7.82 12.78
N ARG A 47 11.10 -6.74 13.31
CA ARG A 47 11.15 -6.43 14.75
C ARG A 47 9.96 -6.93 15.55
N GLY A 48 8.95 -7.51 14.88
CA GLY A 48 7.66 -7.83 15.50
C GLY A 48 6.89 -6.59 15.97
N ASP A 49 7.04 -5.45 15.27
CA ASP A 49 6.34 -4.20 15.57
C ASP A 49 4.90 -4.25 15.02
N ILE A 50 4.04 -4.93 15.79
CA ILE A 50 2.64 -5.19 15.44
C ILE A 50 1.88 -3.89 15.17
N ALA A 51 2.04 -2.85 16.01
CA ALA A 51 1.31 -1.61 15.88
C ALA A 51 1.62 -0.89 14.54
N THR A 52 2.89 -0.89 14.13
CA THR A 52 3.28 -0.35 12.83
C THR A 52 2.67 -1.18 11.69
N MET A 53 2.74 -2.51 11.75
CA MET A 53 2.14 -3.37 10.71
C MET A 53 0.62 -3.15 10.62
N GLU A 54 -0.10 -3.14 11.74
CA GLU A 54 -1.55 -2.86 11.77
C GLU A 54 -1.92 -1.55 11.09
N SER A 55 -1.10 -0.50 11.27
CA SER A 55 -1.34 0.82 10.68
C SER A 55 -1.14 0.86 9.16
N LEU A 56 -0.31 -0.02 8.62
CA LEU A 56 0.02 -0.09 7.19
C LEU A 56 -0.94 -0.96 6.39
N LEU A 57 -1.63 -1.90 7.03
CA LEU A 57 -2.53 -2.85 6.38
C LEU A 57 -3.96 -2.34 6.38
N ALA A 58 -4.66 -2.42 5.25
CA ALA A 58 -6.09 -2.15 5.16
C ALA A 58 -6.89 -3.17 5.99
N ASP A 59 -8.12 -2.83 6.38
CA ASP A 59 -8.93 -3.72 7.21
C ASP A 59 -9.32 -5.01 6.49
N ASP A 60 -9.46 -4.94 5.15
CA ASP A 60 -9.74 -6.05 4.25
C ASP A 60 -8.48 -6.66 3.62
N PHE A 61 -7.30 -6.36 4.16
CA PHE A 61 -6.03 -6.90 3.66
C PHE A 61 -6.06 -8.42 3.56
N ILE A 62 -5.50 -8.93 2.46
CA ILE A 62 -5.28 -10.35 2.21
C ILE A 62 -3.87 -10.59 1.69
N ILE A 63 -3.24 -11.65 2.16
CA ILE A 63 -1.94 -12.11 1.66
C ILE A 63 -2.03 -13.58 1.25
N THR A 64 -1.44 -13.90 0.10
CA THR A 64 -1.16 -15.29 -0.30
C THR A 64 0.32 -15.55 -0.06
N VAL A 65 0.63 -16.57 0.71
CA VAL A 65 2.00 -16.96 1.04
C VAL A 65 2.49 -18.11 0.15
N GLU A 66 3.73 -18.53 0.31
CA GLU A 66 4.49 -19.37 -0.62
C GLU A 66 3.87 -20.75 -0.85
N ASP A 67 3.13 -21.30 0.12
CA ASP A 67 2.43 -22.59 0.01
C ASP A 67 1.03 -22.47 -0.66
N GLY A 68 0.65 -21.23 -1.08
CA GLY A 68 -0.64 -20.93 -1.68
C GLY A 68 -1.77 -20.68 -0.68
N SER A 69 -1.50 -20.76 0.62
CA SER A 69 -2.48 -20.41 1.63
C SER A 69 -2.70 -18.89 1.71
N THR A 70 -3.86 -18.46 2.21
CA THR A 70 -4.20 -17.06 2.35
C THR A 70 -4.46 -16.69 3.80
N LEU A 71 -3.98 -15.51 4.20
CA LEU A 71 -4.22 -14.95 5.52
C LEU A 71 -4.92 -13.59 5.38
N SER A 72 -5.89 -13.34 6.28
CA SER A 72 -6.43 -12.00 6.51
C SER A 72 -5.44 -11.14 7.28
N LYS A 73 -5.72 -9.83 7.43
CA LYS A 73 -4.97 -8.93 8.31
C LYS A 73 -4.76 -9.53 9.69
N PHE A 74 -5.83 -10.03 10.31
CA PHE A 74 -5.75 -10.66 11.63
C PHE A 74 -4.82 -11.89 11.66
N GLY A 75 -4.96 -12.77 10.67
CA GLY A 75 -4.11 -13.97 10.56
C GLY A 75 -2.64 -13.63 10.35
N TYR A 76 -2.35 -12.64 9.48
CA TYR A 76 -0.98 -12.18 9.22
C TYR A 76 -0.35 -11.53 10.46
N ILE A 77 -1.08 -10.66 11.16
CA ILE A 77 -0.63 -10.02 12.40
C ILE A 77 -0.37 -11.05 13.50
N ALA A 78 -1.27 -12.02 13.66
CA ALA A 78 -1.09 -13.11 14.64
C ALA A 78 0.15 -13.95 14.33
N HIS A 79 0.39 -14.27 13.05
CA HIS A 79 1.59 -14.99 12.61
C HIS A 79 2.87 -14.18 12.89
N SER A 80 2.86 -12.89 12.53
CA SER A 80 4.02 -11.99 12.71
C SER A 80 4.33 -11.71 14.19
N GLY A 81 3.33 -11.84 15.07
CA GLY A 81 3.46 -11.67 16.52
C GLY A 81 3.77 -12.98 17.27
N ASP A 82 3.93 -14.11 16.57
CA ASP A 82 4.27 -15.38 17.22
C ASP A 82 5.66 -15.29 17.88
N SER A 83 5.69 -15.49 19.18
CA SER A 83 6.93 -15.42 19.98
C SER A 83 7.99 -16.46 19.62
N THR A 84 7.63 -17.47 18.84
CA THR A 84 8.56 -18.49 18.34
C THR A 84 9.14 -18.16 16.97
N LEU A 85 8.67 -17.07 16.33
CA LEU A 85 9.19 -16.55 15.08
C LEU A 85 10.32 -15.54 15.37
N HIS A 86 11.52 -15.83 14.90
CA HIS A 86 12.69 -14.95 15.02
C HIS A 86 13.26 -14.65 13.64
N VAL A 87 12.92 -13.49 13.11
CA VAL A 87 13.38 -13.05 11.80
C VAL A 87 14.77 -12.45 11.91
N GLU A 88 15.77 -13.12 11.35
CA GLU A 88 17.18 -12.69 11.38
C GLU A 88 17.50 -11.72 10.24
N LEU A 89 17.01 -12.02 9.06
CA LEU A 89 17.24 -11.24 7.83
C LEU A 89 15.94 -11.05 7.09
N THR A 90 15.73 -9.82 6.63
CA THR A 90 14.79 -9.51 5.54
C THR A 90 15.49 -8.59 4.55
N LYS A 91 15.35 -8.85 3.26
CA LYS A 91 15.93 -8.02 2.20
C LYS A 91 15.01 -8.00 0.99
N MET A 92 14.62 -6.81 0.58
CA MET A 92 13.95 -6.56 -0.70
C MET A 92 14.99 -6.15 -1.75
N SER A 93 14.78 -6.55 -3.00
CA SER A 93 15.63 -6.17 -4.13
C SER A 93 14.83 -6.22 -5.43
N ASP A 94 15.42 -5.71 -6.53
CA ASP A 94 14.79 -5.69 -7.86
C ASP A 94 13.37 -5.08 -7.86
N LEU A 95 13.20 -3.98 -7.11
CA LEU A 95 11.91 -3.34 -6.91
C LEU A 95 11.45 -2.60 -8.17
N LYS A 96 10.20 -2.84 -8.57
CA LYS A 96 9.51 -2.16 -9.67
C LYS A 96 8.21 -1.60 -9.15
N VAL A 97 8.02 -0.29 -9.25
CA VAL A 97 6.83 0.42 -8.80
C VAL A 97 6.01 0.88 -10.01
N ARG A 98 4.71 0.70 -9.95
CA ARG A 98 3.74 1.17 -10.96
C ARG A 98 2.62 1.92 -10.28
N THR A 99 2.48 3.21 -10.59
CA THR A 99 1.46 4.09 -10.01
C THR A 99 0.29 4.25 -10.97
N HIS A 100 -0.93 4.09 -10.45
CA HIS A 100 -2.19 4.23 -11.19
C HIS A 100 -3.20 4.99 -10.31
N GLY A 101 -3.09 6.32 -10.32
CA GLY A 101 -3.96 7.16 -9.49
C GLY A 101 -3.75 6.90 -8.00
N SER A 102 -4.79 6.45 -7.32
CA SER A 102 -4.78 6.09 -5.91
C SER A 102 -4.33 4.63 -5.63
N THR A 103 -3.83 3.93 -6.65
CA THR A 103 -3.35 2.56 -6.54
C THR A 103 -1.90 2.46 -6.98
N VAL A 104 -1.08 1.73 -6.25
CA VAL A 104 0.31 1.44 -6.59
C VAL A 104 0.56 -0.05 -6.48
N VAL A 105 1.24 -0.61 -7.48
CA VAL A 105 1.71 -1.99 -7.47
C VAL A 105 3.21 -2.00 -7.33
N VAL A 106 3.71 -2.77 -6.35
CA VAL A 106 5.14 -3.01 -6.14
C VAL A 106 5.43 -4.47 -6.43
N ILE A 107 6.44 -4.72 -7.25
CA ILE A 107 6.93 -6.07 -7.55
C ILE A 107 8.39 -6.11 -7.18
N GLY A 108 8.82 -7.19 -6.51
CA GLY A 108 10.22 -7.34 -6.12
C GLY A 108 10.65 -8.77 -5.89
N ALA A 109 11.90 -8.92 -5.50
CA ALA A 109 12.44 -10.13 -4.91
C ALA A 109 12.56 -9.92 -3.40
N TYR A 110 12.24 -10.96 -2.65
CA TYR A 110 12.31 -10.99 -1.19
C TYR A 110 13.22 -12.12 -0.73
N HIS A 111 14.03 -11.85 0.25
CA HIS A 111 14.87 -12.84 0.91
C HIS A 111 14.68 -12.70 2.41
N GLU A 112 14.24 -13.77 3.03
CA GLU A 112 14.04 -13.88 4.46
C GLU A 112 14.71 -15.13 5.00
N LYS A 113 15.27 -15.04 6.20
CA LYS A 113 15.72 -16.19 6.99
C LYS A 113 15.55 -15.93 8.47
N GLY A 114 15.44 -17.00 9.22
CA GLY A 114 15.26 -16.94 10.67
C GLY A 114 15.04 -18.28 11.29
N LEU A 115 14.37 -18.26 12.45
CA LEU A 115 13.95 -19.44 13.18
C LEU A 115 12.42 -19.40 13.37
N SER A 116 11.75 -20.50 13.12
CA SER A 116 10.33 -20.69 13.45
C SER A 116 10.18 -21.96 14.25
N LYS A 117 9.62 -21.85 15.48
CA LYS A 117 9.51 -22.97 16.45
C LYS A 117 10.85 -23.68 16.67
N GLY A 118 11.94 -22.89 16.74
CA GLY A 118 13.30 -23.37 16.93
C GLY A 118 13.96 -24.03 15.71
N LYS A 119 13.28 -24.05 14.55
CA LYS A 119 13.81 -24.62 13.31
C LYS A 119 14.24 -23.51 12.36
N PRO A 120 15.43 -23.57 11.74
CA PRO A 120 15.85 -22.60 10.75
C PRO A 120 15.00 -22.69 9.49
N TYR A 121 14.75 -21.53 8.89
CA TYR A 121 14.11 -21.42 7.58
C TYR A 121 14.80 -20.37 6.73
N GLU A 122 14.66 -20.47 5.42
CA GLU A 122 15.11 -19.47 4.44
C GLU A 122 14.17 -19.49 3.25
N TYR A 123 13.66 -18.30 2.86
CA TYR A 123 12.82 -18.08 1.69
C TYR A 123 13.47 -17.11 0.72
N ARG A 124 13.33 -17.40 -0.57
CA ARG A 124 13.73 -16.52 -1.69
C ARG A 124 12.60 -16.46 -2.67
N ASP A 125 11.84 -15.38 -2.59
CA ASP A 125 10.54 -15.27 -3.22
C ASP A 125 10.50 -14.12 -4.21
N ARG A 126 9.49 -14.15 -5.07
CA ARG A 126 8.97 -12.96 -5.75
C ARG A 126 7.72 -12.51 -5.02
N PHE A 127 7.55 -11.19 -4.91
CA PHE A 127 6.35 -10.64 -4.30
C PHE A 127 5.67 -9.62 -5.20
N THR A 128 4.39 -9.44 -4.97
CA THR A 128 3.57 -8.37 -5.54
C THR A 128 2.70 -7.79 -4.45
N ASP A 129 2.88 -6.51 -4.16
CA ASP A 129 2.10 -5.76 -3.17
C ASP A 129 1.25 -4.71 -3.86
N VAL A 130 0.01 -4.58 -3.41
CA VAL A 130 -0.93 -3.59 -3.91
C VAL A 130 -1.23 -2.59 -2.79
N TRP A 131 -0.84 -1.35 -3.00
CA TRP A 131 -1.11 -0.22 -2.13
C TRP A 131 -2.27 0.60 -2.66
N MET A 132 -3.16 1.04 -1.78
CA MET A 132 -4.23 1.97 -2.12
C MET A 132 -4.25 3.16 -1.16
N LYS A 133 -4.57 4.34 -1.68
CA LYS A 133 -4.79 5.53 -0.85
C LYS A 133 -6.24 5.54 -0.37
N ILE A 134 -6.46 5.10 0.86
CA ILE A 134 -7.77 4.98 1.50
C ILE A 134 -7.91 6.14 2.50
N ASN A 135 -8.92 6.99 2.32
CA ASN A 135 -9.15 8.18 3.17
C ASN A 135 -7.88 9.03 3.37
N GLY A 136 -7.10 9.21 2.29
CA GLY A 136 -5.87 10.00 2.30
C GLY A 136 -4.62 9.28 2.81
N THR A 137 -4.73 8.04 3.30
CA THR A 137 -3.62 7.23 3.84
C THR A 137 -3.31 6.05 2.93
N TRP A 138 -2.02 5.82 2.65
CA TRP A 138 -1.58 4.65 1.89
C TRP A 138 -1.60 3.40 2.77
N GLN A 139 -2.31 2.37 2.32
CA GLN A 139 -2.41 1.07 2.99
C GLN A 139 -2.25 -0.06 1.98
N VAL A 140 -1.65 -1.17 2.42
CA VAL A 140 -1.58 -2.41 1.62
C VAL A 140 -2.94 -3.09 1.67
N VAL A 141 -3.50 -3.40 0.51
CA VAL A 141 -4.78 -4.12 0.39
C VAL A 141 -4.58 -5.58 0.02
N ALA A 142 -3.50 -5.90 -0.68
CA ALA A 142 -3.19 -7.28 -1.06
C ALA A 142 -1.68 -7.49 -1.19
N SER A 143 -1.24 -8.69 -0.86
CA SER A 143 0.13 -9.16 -1.05
C SER A 143 0.14 -10.59 -1.58
N HIS A 144 1.14 -10.91 -2.39
CA HIS A 144 1.33 -12.27 -2.91
C HIS A 144 2.83 -12.59 -2.96
N TYR A 145 3.20 -13.71 -2.37
CA TYR A 145 4.53 -14.28 -2.45
C TYR A 145 4.51 -15.56 -3.27
N SER A 146 5.57 -15.80 -4.02
CA SER A 146 5.73 -17.02 -4.81
C SER A 146 7.20 -17.43 -4.90
N ILE A 147 7.45 -18.74 -4.74
CA ILE A 147 8.79 -19.31 -4.91
C ILE A 147 9.04 -19.44 -6.41
N PRO A 148 10.12 -18.85 -6.97
CA PRO A 148 10.48 -19.05 -8.36
C PRO A 148 10.77 -20.52 -8.63
N VAL A 149 10.16 -21.07 -9.67
CA VAL A 149 10.46 -22.44 -10.14
C VAL A 149 11.75 -22.35 -10.95
N SER A 150 12.76 -23.12 -10.56
CA SER A 150 14.04 -23.25 -11.26
C SER A 150 13.95 -24.20 -12.42
#